data_6e08a0fe2e7474294a39be0eeb1c13f4
#
_entry.id   6e08a0fe2e7474294a39be0eeb1c13f4
#
_cell.length_a   1.000
_cell.length_b   1.000
_cell.length_c   1.000
_cell.angle_alpha   90.00
_cell.angle_beta   90.00
_cell.angle_gamma   90.00
#
_symmetry.space_group_name_H-M   'P 1'
#
loop_
_entity.id
_entity.type
_entity.pdbx_description
1 polymer ?
#
loop_
_entity_poly.entity_id
_entity_poly.type
_entity_poly.pdbx_seq_one_letter_code
_entity_poly.pdbx_strand_id
1 'polypeptide(L)'
;MSEIIKVEHLRYVYNAGMPDETAALDDVSFSIEKGDFVGVMGSTGSGKSTLIAHFNGLNRPTSGKIIIDGRDMWAEGENLRDFRFLVGLVMQYPEYQLFEETCWKDIAYGPRNMGLDEEEITRRVKRAAEFVGLDEALLQKSP
;
A
#
# COMPACT_ATOMS: atom_id res chain seq x y z
N MET A 1 -6.55 10.70 19.81
CA MET A 1 -6.64 9.76 18.67
C MET A 1 -5.29 9.80 17.97
N SER A 2 -4.77 8.68 17.47
CA SER A 2 -3.41 8.66 16.89
C SER A 2 -3.50 8.69 15.36
N GLU A 3 -2.84 9.66 14.76
CA GLU A 3 -2.68 9.72 13.31
C GLU A 3 -1.93 8.46 12.84
N ILE A 4 -2.52 7.72 11.88
CA ILE A 4 -1.87 6.54 11.30
C ILE A 4 -1.16 6.89 9.99
N ILE A 5 -1.69 7.85 9.24
CA ILE A 5 -1.06 8.43 8.05
C ILE A 5 -1.10 9.94 8.19
N LYS A 6 0.04 10.60 7.98
CA LYS A 6 0.12 12.04 7.87
C LYS A 6 0.92 12.40 6.63
N VAL A 7 0.37 13.30 5.85
CA VAL A 7 0.98 13.84 4.63
C VAL A 7 1.23 15.32 4.85
N GLU A 8 2.44 15.77 4.61
CA GLU A 8 2.86 17.17 4.80
C GLU A 8 3.48 17.71 3.51
N HIS A 9 2.83 18.70 2.92
CA HIS A 9 3.32 19.44 1.74
C HIS A 9 3.78 18.54 0.59
N LEU A 10 3.05 17.43 0.37
CA LEU A 10 3.39 16.43 -0.63
C LEU A 10 3.30 17.01 -2.02
N ARG A 11 4.41 16.95 -2.74
CA ARG A 11 4.49 17.26 -4.16
C ARG A 11 5.06 16.08 -4.93
N TYR A 12 4.48 15.82 -6.08
CA TYR A 12 4.99 14.79 -6.99
C TYR A 12 4.86 15.22 -8.44
N VAL A 13 5.99 15.16 -9.14
CA VAL A 13 6.11 15.56 -10.54
C VAL A 13 6.59 14.36 -11.34
N TYR A 14 5.79 13.96 -12.34
CA TYR A 14 6.22 12.99 -13.35
C TYR A 14 7.19 13.64 -14.33
N ASN A 15 8.20 12.87 -14.75
CA ASN A 15 9.17 13.28 -15.76
C ASN A 15 9.85 14.64 -15.46
N ALA A 16 10.18 14.86 -14.20
CA ALA A 16 10.80 16.12 -13.77
C ALA A 16 12.02 16.47 -14.62
N GLY A 17 12.04 17.70 -15.16
CA GLY A 17 13.09 18.19 -16.05
C GLY A 17 12.98 17.72 -17.51
N MET A 18 11.91 17.01 -17.89
CA MET A 18 11.62 16.59 -19.26
C MET A 18 10.55 17.49 -19.91
N PRO A 19 10.44 17.52 -21.27
CA PRO A 19 9.43 18.35 -21.96
C PRO A 19 7.97 18.03 -21.60
N ASP A 20 7.71 16.82 -21.12
CA ASP A 20 6.39 16.32 -20.71
C ASP A 20 6.22 16.28 -19.17
N GLU A 21 6.95 17.13 -18.48
CA GLU A 21 6.83 17.29 -17.02
C GLU A 21 5.40 17.61 -16.61
N THR A 22 4.88 16.86 -15.64
CA THR A 22 3.52 17.03 -15.15
C THR A 22 3.48 16.91 -13.63
N ALA A 23 3.03 17.96 -12.95
CA ALA A 23 2.76 17.94 -11.52
C ALA A 23 1.45 17.18 -11.27
N ALA A 24 1.52 16.00 -10.69
CA ALA A 24 0.36 15.18 -10.33
C ALA A 24 -0.17 15.47 -8.93
N LEU A 25 0.70 15.87 -8.02
CA LEU A 25 0.36 16.32 -6.66
C LEU A 25 1.11 17.63 -6.41
N ASP A 26 0.42 18.61 -5.85
CA ASP A 26 0.99 19.92 -5.56
C ASP A 26 0.48 20.42 -4.19
N ASP A 27 1.40 20.48 -3.23
CA ASP A 27 1.19 20.93 -1.84
C ASP A 27 0.02 20.25 -1.10
N VAL A 28 -0.05 18.93 -1.18
CA VAL A 28 -1.10 18.13 -0.53
C VAL A 28 -0.73 17.86 0.92
N SER A 29 -1.62 18.25 1.86
CA SER A 29 -1.45 18.01 3.30
C SER A 29 -2.75 17.55 3.94
N PHE A 30 -2.71 16.44 4.70
CA PHE A 30 -3.83 15.91 5.48
C PHE A 30 -3.34 14.85 6.46
N SER A 31 -4.22 14.41 7.35
CA SER A 31 -3.99 13.25 8.22
C SER A 31 -5.19 12.30 8.22
N ILE A 32 -4.92 11.03 8.51
CA ILE A 32 -5.89 9.95 8.69
C ILE A 32 -5.65 9.35 10.06
N GLU A 33 -6.72 9.26 10.84
CA GLU A 33 -6.68 8.67 12.18
C GLU A 33 -6.80 7.14 12.11
N LYS A 34 -6.28 6.48 13.11
CA LYS A 34 -6.41 5.03 13.23
C LYS A 34 -7.88 4.61 13.36
N GLY A 35 -8.34 3.77 12.45
CA GLY A 35 -9.71 3.27 12.39
C GLY A 35 -10.62 4.03 11.43
N ASP A 36 -10.14 5.10 10.80
CA ASP A 36 -10.90 5.83 9.80
C ASP A 36 -11.17 4.99 8.53
N PHE A 37 -12.30 5.26 7.92
CA PHE A 37 -12.64 4.85 6.56
C PHE A 37 -12.74 6.10 5.67
N VAL A 38 -11.76 6.27 4.80
CA VAL A 38 -11.59 7.50 4.03
C VAL A 38 -11.88 7.27 2.54
N GLY A 39 -12.79 8.07 1.97
CA GLY A 39 -13.06 8.12 0.54
C GLY A 39 -12.21 9.18 -0.17
N VAL A 40 -11.50 8.80 -1.23
CA VAL A 40 -10.78 9.74 -2.10
C VAL A 40 -11.55 9.92 -3.40
N MET A 41 -12.10 11.12 -3.61
CA MET A 41 -12.94 11.45 -4.78
C MET A 41 -12.25 12.49 -5.67
N GLY A 42 -12.56 12.45 -6.95
CA GLY A 42 -12.05 13.39 -7.95
C GLY A 42 -12.18 12.84 -9.36
N SER A 43 -12.05 13.70 -10.36
CA SER A 43 -12.06 13.32 -11.78
C SER A 43 -10.90 12.40 -12.16
N THR A 44 -10.99 11.74 -13.31
CA THR A 44 -9.87 10.99 -13.88
C THR A 44 -8.69 11.93 -14.10
N GLY A 45 -7.49 11.50 -13.73
CA GLY A 45 -6.27 12.32 -13.84
C GLY A 45 -6.04 13.32 -12.69
N SER A 46 -6.90 13.37 -11.67
CA SER A 46 -6.73 14.29 -10.52
C SER A 46 -5.67 13.85 -9.48
N GLY A 47 -4.88 12.82 -9.76
CA GLY A 47 -3.78 12.38 -8.88
C GLY A 47 -4.15 11.35 -7.81
N LYS A 48 -5.40 10.84 -7.76
CA LYS A 48 -5.83 9.86 -6.72
C LYS A 48 -4.94 8.62 -6.65
N SER A 49 -4.75 7.93 -7.76
CA SER A 49 -3.89 6.72 -7.81
C SER A 49 -2.43 7.04 -7.51
N THR A 50 -1.97 8.21 -7.94
CA THR A 50 -0.64 8.71 -7.62
C THR A 50 -0.48 8.91 -6.12
N LEU A 51 -1.46 9.54 -5.46
CA LEU A 51 -1.47 9.75 -4.01
C LEU A 51 -1.41 8.41 -3.25
N ILE A 52 -2.28 7.47 -3.61
CA ILE A 52 -2.35 6.15 -2.97
C ILE A 52 -1.02 5.38 -3.13
N ALA A 53 -0.40 5.45 -4.31
CA ALA A 53 0.88 4.79 -4.59
C ALA A 53 2.05 5.31 -3.73
N HIS A 54 1.93 6.47 -3.12
CA HIS A 54 2.92 7.00 -2.20
C HIS A 54 2.87 6.32 -0.82
N PHE A 55 1.70 5.84 -0.37
CA PHE A 55 1.55 5.34 1.01
C PHE A 55 2.28 4.02 1.27
N ASN A 56 2.57 3.23 0.24
CA ASN A 56 3.39 2.03 0.38
C ASN A 56 4.78 2.16 -0.26
N GLY A 57 5.18 3.37 -0.62
CA GLY A 57 6.50 3.67 -1.17
C GLY A 57 6.72 3.19 -2.61
N LEU A 58 5.67 3.03 -3.43
CA LEU A 58 5.82 2.81 -4.87
C LEU A 58 6.35 4.06 -5.56
N ASN A 59 5.88 5.24 -5.13
CA ASN A 59 6.38 6.52 -5.60
C ASN A 59 7.16 7.21 -4.48
N ARG A 60 8.29 7.83 -4.84
CA ARG A 60 9.02 8.71 -3.93
C ARG A 60 8.57 10.15 -4.17
N PRO A 61 8.21 10.92 -3.14
CA PRO A 61 7.88 12.33 -3.27
C PRO A 61 8.98 13.16 -3.95
N THR A 62 8.59 14.13 -4.76
CA THR A 62 9.51 15.16 -5.24
C THR A 62 9.88 16.09 -4.09
N SER A 63 8.92 16.41 -3.22
CA SER A 63 9.12 17.12 -1.95
C SER A 63 7.96 16.82 -0.98
N GLY A 64 8.11 17.23 0.27
CA GLY A 64 7.15 16.95 1.34
C GLY A 64 7.47 15.66 2.06
N LYS A 65 6.56 15.24 2.95
CA LYS A 65 6.75 14.07 3.83
C LYS A 65 5.52 13.18 3.85
N ILE A 66 5.78 11.89 4.06
CA ILE A 66 4.77 10.87 4.30
C ILE A 66 5.16 10.14 5.58
N ILE A 67 4.35 10.33 6.60
CA ILE A 67 4.56 9.78 7.93
C ILE A 67 3.54 8.67 8.13
N ILE A 68 4.01 7.46 8.37
CA ILE A 68 3.19 6.27 8.66
C ILE A 68 3.51 5.79 10.06
N ASP A 69 2.48 5.69 10.89
CA ASP A 69 2.60 5.28 12.31
C ASP A 69 3.71 6.05 13.04
N GLY A 70 3.75 7.38 12.83
CA GLY A 70 4.69 8.31 13.45
C GLY A 70 6.11 8.32 12.84
N ARG A 71 6.40 7.54 11.79
CA ARG A 71 7.71 7.44 11.14
C ARG A 71 7.68 8.07 9.74
N ASP A 72 8.61 8.97 9.44
CA ASP A 72 8.77 9.52 8.08
C ASP A 72 9.38 8.46 7.16
N MET A 73 8.59 8.00 6.18
CA MET A 73 8.92 6.89 5.27
C MET A 73 10.25 7.12 4.52
N TRP A 74 10.64 8.36 4.28
CA TRP A 74 11.80 8.71 3.47
C TRP A 74 12.94 9.33 4.27
N ALA A 75 12.85 9.28 5.62
CA ALA A 75 13.94 9.72 6.48
C ALA A 75 15.18 8.84 6.33
N GLU A 76 16.35 9.41 6.62
CA GLU A 76 17.61 8.67 6.61
C GLU A 76 17.58 7.51 7.61
N GLY A 77 18.01 6.33 7.16
CA GLY A 77 18.03 5.11 7.98
C GLY A 77 16.72 4.30 7.97
N GLU A 78 15.64 4.80 7.36
CA GLU A 78 14.40 4.07 7.23
C GLU A 78 14.44 3.03 6.11
N ASN A 79 13.73 1.92 6.31
CA ASN A 79 13.61 0.84 5.34
C ASN A 79 12.19 0.77 4.79
N LEU A 80 12.01 1.04 3.50
CA LEU A 80 10.71 0.98 2.82
C LEU A 80 9.99 -0.37 2.95
N ARG A 81 10.73 -1.46 3.13
CA ARG A 81 10.14 -2.79 3.33
C ARG A 81 9.24 -2.84 4.55
N ASP A 82 9.64 -2.17 5.64
CA ASP A 82 8.86 -2.13 6.88
C ASP A 82 7.52 -1.44 6.67
N PHE A 83 7.52 -0.33 5.94
CA PHE A 83 6.28 0.40 5.59
C PHE A 83 5.37 -0.41 4.66
N ARG A 84 5.91 -1.19 3.73
CA ARG A 84 5.12 -2.09 2.86
C ARG A 84 4.43 -3.20 3.62
N PHE A 85 4.93 -3.58 4.78
CA PHE A 85 4.26 -4.52 5.68
C PHE A 85 3.15 -3.86 6.53
N LEU A 86 3.18 -2.54 6.68
CA LEU A 86 2.15 -1.79 7.37
C LEU A 86 1.01 -1.36 6.45
N VAL A 87 1.31 -1.09 5.16
CA VAL A 87 0.36 -0.56 4.19
C VAL A 87 0.13 -1.57 3.07
N GLY A 88 -0.99 -2.27 3.12
CA GLY A 88 -1.46 -3.10 2.01
C GLY A 88 -2.04 -2.23 0.89
N LEU A 89 -1.64 -2.51 -0.35
CA LEU A 89 -2.14 -1.82 -1.54
C LEU A 89 -2.84 -2.80 -2.47
N VAL A 90 -4.09 -2.48 -2.82
CA VAL A 90 -4.85 -3.17 -3.87
C VAL A 90 -4.90 -2.29 -5.10
N MET A 91 -4.44 -2.81 -6.24
CA MET A 91 -4.43 -2.10 -7.51
C MET A 91 -5.83 -2.06 -8.13
N GLN A 92 -6.04 -1.19 -9.13
CA GLN A 92 -7.30 -1.06 -9.86
C GLN A 92 -7.74 -2.38 -10.54
N TYR A 93 -6.78 -3.17 -10.99
CA TYR A 93 -6.99 -4.49 -11.58
C TYR A 93 -6.26 -5.53 -10.72
N PRO A 94 -6.84 -5.97 -9.59
CA PRO A 94 -6.15 -6.82 -8.63
C PRO A 94 -5.77 -8.19 -9.19
N GLU A 95 -6.46 -8.68 -10.22
CA GLU A 95 -6.16 -9.92 -10.92
C GLU A 95 -4.74 -9.95 -11.51
N TYR A 96 -4.17 -8.82 -11.85
CA TYR A 96 -2.77 -8.74 -12.33
C TYR A 96 -1.73 -8.90 -11.21
N GLN A 97 -2.18 -8.89 -9.96
CA GLN A 97 -1.31 -9.12 -8.80
C GLN A 97 -1.22 -10.60 -8.42
N LEU A 98 -2.08 -11.45 -9.00
CA LEU A 98 -2.12 -12.89 -8.74
C LEU A 98 -1.10 -13.60 -9.63
N PHE A 99 -0.21 -14.40 -9.05
CA PHE A 99 0.89 -15.04 -9.79
C PHE A 99 1.25 -16.43 -9.27
N GLU A 100 0.71 -16.84 -8.14
CA GLU A 100 0.97 -18.14 -7.55
C GLU A 100 0.02 -19.22 -8.11
N GLU A 101 0.39 -20.49 -7.95
CA GLU A 101 -0.39 -21.63 -8.46
C GLU A 101 -1.71 -21.83 -7.72
N THR A 102 -1.79 -21.42 -6.45
CA THR A 102 -2.98 -21.54 -5.62
C THR A 102 -3.25 -20.28 -4.83
N CYS A 103 -4.53 -20.03 -4.51
CA CYS A 103 -4.92 -18.92 -3.64
C CYS A 103 -4.19 -18.97 -2.29
N TRP A 104 -3.98 -20.17 -1.74
CA TRP A 104 -3.20 -20.35 -0.51
C TRP A 104 -1.79 -19.77 -0.64
N LYS A 105 -1.06 -20.16 -1.68
CA LYS A 105 0.31 -19.72 -1.91
C LYS A 105 0.39 -18.21 -2.12
N ASP A 106 -0.57 -17.67 -2.86
CA ASP A 106 -0.64 -16.24 -3.17
C ASP A 106 -0.88 -15.40 -1.90
N ILE A 107 -1.84 -15.80 -1.05
CA ILE A 107 -2.07 -15.15 0.25
C ILE A 107 -0.87 -15.32 1.20
N ALA A 108 -0.22 -16.49 1.18
CA ALA A 108 0.95 -16.78 2.02
C ALA A 108 2.21 -16.00 1.60
N TYR A 109 2.26 -15.48 0.40
CA TYR A 109 3.44 -14.78 -0.15
C TYR A 109 3.87 -13.59 0.72
N GLY A 110 2.93 -12.76 1.14
CA GLY A 110 3.20 -11.63 2.04
C GLY A 110 3.81 -12.07 3.37
N PRO A 111 3.16 -12.93 4.15
CA PRO A 111 3.69 -13.49 5.40
C PRO A 111 5.05 -14.18 5.26
N ARG A 112 5.29 -14.90 4.17
CA ARG A 112 6.62 -15.49 3.88
C ARG A 112 7.69 -14.43 3.69
N ASN A 113 7.38 -13.37 2.98
CA ASN A 113 8.31 -12.25 2.80
C ASN A 113 8.60 -11.50 4.10
N MET A 114 7.71 -11.58 5.08
CA MET A 114 7.95 -11.08 6.44
C MET A 114 8.94 -11.96 7.22
N GLY A 115 9.24 -13.16 6.75
CA GLY A 115 10.11 -14.11 7.43
C GLY A 115 9.44 -14.84 8.60
N LEU A 116 8.10 -14.94 8.57
CA LEU A 116 7.34 -15.63 9.59
C LEU A 116 7.49 -17.16 9.45
N ASP A 117 7.30 -17.87 10.58
CA ASP A 117 7.28 -19.32 10.58
C ASP A 117 5.98 -19.88 9.94
N GLU A 118 5.98 -21.16 9.57
CA GLU A 118 4.87 -21.79 8.86
C GLU A 118 3.58 -21.85 9.70
N GLU A 119 3.66 -21.91 11.02
CA GLU A 119 2.50 -21.89 11.90
C GLU A 119 1.81 -20.52 11.86
N GLU A 120 2.57 -19.45 11.98
CA GLU A 120 2.06 -18.08 11.91
C GLU A 120 1.57 -17.74 10.49
N ILE A 121 2.24 -18.21 9.43
CA ILE A 121 1.80 -18.07 8.04
C ILE A 121 0.42 -18.73 7.89
N THR A 122 0.29 -19.97 8.32
CA THR A 122 -0.97 -20.73 8.27
C THR A 122 -2.10 -20.00 9.00
N ARG A 123 -1.83 -19.49 10.19
CA ARG A 123 -2.79 -18.74 11.00
C ARG A 123 -3.27 -17.48 10.28
N ARG A 124 -2.34 -16.72 9.67
CA ARG A 124 -2.67 -15.49 8.95
C ARG A 124 -3.45 -15.76 7.67
N VAL A 125 -3.05 -16.77 6.90
CA VAL A 125 -3.78 -17.16 5.68
C VAL A 125 -5.21 -17.55 5.99
N LYS A 126 -5.43 -18.43 6.98
CA LYS A 126 -6.77 -18.86 7.41
C LYS A 126 -7.62 -17.69 7.88
N ARG A 127 -7.05 -16.81 8.71
CA ARG A 127 -7.75 -15.63 9.19
C ARG A 127 -8.14 -14.67 8.04
N ALA A 128 -7.23 -14.42 7.09
CA ALA A 128 -7.52 -13.58 5.94
C ALA A 128 -8.60 -14.18 5.04
N ALA A 129 -8.54 -15.49 4.77
CA ALA A 129 -9.54 -16.21 4.01
C ALA A 129 -10.93 -16.16 4.66
N GLU A 130 -11.01 -16.42 5.96
CA GLU A 130 -12.24 -16.31 6.75
C GLU A 130 -12.85 -14.90 6.67
N PHE A 131 -12.01 -13.87 6.77
CA PHE A 131 -12.44 -12.47 6.74
C PHE A 131 -13.16 -12.10 5.44
N VAL A 132 -12.77 -12.70 4.31
CA VAL A 132 -13.37 -12.46 2.98
C VAL A 132 -14.28 -13.59 2.51
N GLY A 133 -14.55 -14.59 3.34
CA GLY A 133 -15.44 -15.69 3.02
C GLY A 133 -14.89 -16.73 2.03
N LEU A 134 -13.57 -16.85 1.90
CA LEU A 134 -12.92 -17.90 1.12
C LEU A 134 -12.91 -19.21 1.94
N ASP A 135 -13.53 -20.25 1.38
CA ASP A 135 -13.49 -21.58 1.98
C ASP A 135 -12.17 -22.32 1.69
N GLU A 136 -11.93 -23.41 2.43
CA GLU A 136 -10.70 -24.18 2.32
C GLU A 136 -10.53 -24.86 0.95
N ALA A 137 -11.65 -25.20 0.28
CA ALA A 137 -11.63 -25.78 -1.05
C ALA A 137 -11.18 -24.77 -2.12
N LEU A 138 -11.56 -23.49 -1.96
CA LEU A 138 -11.12 -22.40 -2.85
C LEU A 138 -9.64 -22.08 -2.64
N LEU A 139 -9.13 -22.16 -1.42
CA LEU A 139 -7.71 -21.90 -1.13
C LEU A 139 -6.76 -22.81 -1.90
N GLN A 140 -7.20 -24.03 -2.27
CA GLN A 140 -6.38 -24.98 -3.02
C GLN A 140 -6.52 -24.84 -4.54
N LYS A 141 -7.38 -23.95 -5.02
CA LYS A 141 -7.55 -23.67 -6.45
C LYS A 141 -6.62 -22.59 -6.92
N SER A 142 -6.43 -22.52 -8.24
CA SER A 142 -5.80 -21.38 -8.91
C SER A 142 -6.62 -20.11 -8.64
N PRO A 143 -5.95 -18.98 -8.35
CA PRO A 143 -6.61 -17.70 -8.18
C PRO A 143 -7.25 -17.19 -9.48
#